data_68364efc3b055001a63afaf5e3228ef9
#
_entry.id   68364efc3b055001a63afaf5e3228ef9
#
_cell.length_a   1.000
_cell.length_b   1.000
_cell.length_c   1.000
_cell.angle_alpha   90.00
_cell.angle_beta   90.00
_cell.angle_gamma   90.00
#
_symmetry.space_group_name_H-M   'P 1'
#
loop_
_entity.id
_entity.type
_entity.pdbx_description
1 polymer ?
#
loop_
_entity_poly.entity_id
_entity_poly.type
_entity_poly.pdbx_seq_one_letter_code
_entity_poly.pdbx_strand_id
1 'polypeptide(L)'
;ELCDAIIAQNTVGTVLKAQGAGDEVDPIAVMSVMNLQRRKEMKWMQETIEYLKKNCPKDLKDQFEALLGEEGVGLVINERVINVPQETAQPLVNLLFDEISNATEDEPTEELRESFKFKKYIFLTRTFLEEDAEPAGVGGGKRKRDAATEMVYPRPEDQFFHKVSKMSFQ
;
A
#
# COMPACT_ATOMS: atom_id res chain seq x y z
N GLU A 1 -17.49 -3.33 -3.21
CA GLU A 1 -16.76 -3.61 -4.48
C GLU A 1 -15.27 -3.97 -4.23
N LEU A 2 -14.44 -3.09 -3.59
CA LEU A 2 -13.04 -3.46 -3.26
C LEU A 2 -12.99 -4.59 -2.24
N CYS A 3 -13.75 -4.48 -1.14
CA CYS A 3 -13.82 -5.53 -0.13
C CYS A 3 -14.29 -6.87 -0.74
N ASP A 4 -15.29 -6.84 -1.62
CA ASP A 4 -15.77 -8.04 -2.30
C ASP A 4 -14.68 -8.66 -3.19
N ALA A 5 -13.85 -7.82 -3.83
CA ALA A 5 -12.72 -8.27 -4.64
C ALA A 5 -11.62 -8.92 -3.80
N ILE A 6 -11.35 -8.39 -2.60
CA ILE A 6 -10.41 -8.97 -1.64
C ILE A 6 -10.94 -10.31 -1.12
N ILE A 7 -12.22 -10.36 -0.72
CA ILE A 7 -12.86 -11.57 -0.20
C ILE A 7 -12.93 -12.68 -1.27
N ALA A 8 -13.17 -12.29 -2.53
CA ALA A 8 -13.23 -13.25 -3.64
C ALA A 8 -11.85 -13.81 -4.06
N GLN A 9 -10.75 -13.24 -3.56
CA GLN A 9 -9.39 -13.71 -3.80
C GLN A 9 -8.97 -14.66 -2.69
N ASN A 10 -9.20 -15.97 -2.88
CA ASN A 10 -9.09 -16.97 -1.82
C ASN A 10 -7.65 -17.36 -1.44
N THR A 11 -6.67 -17.06 -2.27
CA THR A 11 -5.29 -17.58 -2.14
C THR A 11 -4.27 -16.55 -1.72
N VAL A 12 -4.52 -15.25 -1.97
CA VAL A 12 -3.60 -14.18 -1.63
C VAL A 12 -4.32 -13.08 -0.88
N GLY A 13 -4.07 -12.99 0.40
CA GLY A 13 -4.63 -11.97 1.27
C GLY A 13 -4.80 -12.46 2.70
N THR A 14 -4.10 -11.80 3.61
CA THR A 14 -4.11 -12.12 5.03
C THR A 14 -4.85 -11.04 5.81
N VAL A 15 -5.67 -11.46 6.77
CA VAL A 15 -6.30 -10.58 7.78
C VAL A 15 -5.75 -10.90 9.16
N LEU A 16 -5.51 -9.86 9.94
CA LEU A 16 -5.13 -9.97 11.34
C LEU A 16 -6.34 -9.72 12.23
N LYS A 17 -6.59 -10.61 13.19
CA LYS A 17 -7.63 -10.47 14.23
C LYS A 17 -7.00 -10.49 15.61
N ALA A 18 -7.66 -9.87 16.58
CA ALA A 18 -7.23 -9.92 17.98
C ALA A 18 -7.41 -11.35 18.54
N GLN A 19 -6.41 -11.82 19.29
CA GLN A 19 -6.45 -13.15 19.90
C GLN A 19 -7.57 -13.24 20.99
N GLY A 20 -8.27 -14.36 21.03
CA GLY A 20 -9.35 -14.61 22.00
C GLY A 20 -10.69 -13.96 21.65
N ALA A 21 -10.75 -13.22 20.59
CA ALA A 21 -11.99 -12.73 20.02
C ALA A 21 -12.58 -13.84 19.12
N GLY A 22 -13.83 -14.22 19.34
CA GLY A 22 -14.51 -15.24 18.54
C GLY A 22 -14.58 -14.89 17.04
N ASP A 23 -15.27 -15.70 16.25
CA ASP A 23 -15.37 -15.52 14.79
C ASP A 23 -16.02 -14.19 14.36
N GLU A 24 -16.73 -13.54 15.25
CA GLU A 24 -17.44 -12.26 15.01
C GLU A 24 -16.56 -11.01 15.15
N VAL A 25 -15.26 -11.15 15.42
CA VAL A 25 -14.39 -9.98 15.62
C VAL A 25 -13.90 -9.43 14.30
N ASP A 26 -14.05 -8.11 14.15
CA ASP A 26 -13.58 -7.37 13.01
C ASP A 26 -12.06 -7.51 12.83
N PRO A 27 -11.58 -7.63 11.59
CA PRO A 27 -10.16 -7.62 11.31
C PRO A 27 -9.54 -6.27 11.68
N ILE A 28 -8.37 -6.31 12.31
CA ILE A 28 -7.60 -5.12 12.71
C ILE A 28 -6.50 -4.75 11.72
N ALA A 29 -6.17 -5.66 10.81
CA ALA A 29 -5.32 -5.37 9.66
C ALA A 29 -5.68 -6.29 8.49
N VAL A 30 -5.40 -5.82 7.28
CA VAL A 30 -5.52 -6.58 6.05
C VAL A 30 -4.33 -6.26 5.14
N MET A 31 -3.75 -7.30 4.55
CA MET A 31 -2.74 -7.15 3.51
C MET A 31 -3.08 -8.08 2.35
N SER A 32 -3.09 -7.55 1.13
CA SER A 32 -3.35 -8.30 -0.09
C SER A 32 -2.73 -7.59 -1.30
N VAL A 33 -2.76 -8.21 -2.46
CA VAL A 33 -2.34 -7.59 -3.73
C VAL A 33 -3.32 -7.87 -4.83
N MET A 34 -3.70 -6.86 -5.58
CA MET A 34 -4.60 -6.96 -6.72
C MET A 34 -3.84 -6.79 -8.04
N ASN A 35 -4.00 -7.72 -8.96
CA ASN A 35 -3.44 -7.58 -10.30
C ASN A 35 -4.16 -6.45 -11.05
N LEU A 36 -3.40 -5.42 -11.40
CA LEU A 36 -3.92 -4.19 -11.99
C LEU A 36 -4.62 -4.45 -13.32
N GLN A 37 -4.02 -5.25 -14.21
CA GLN A 37 -4.57 -5.53 -15.53
C GLN A 37 -5.84 -6.38 -15.46
N ARG A 38 -5.89 -7.38 -14.58
CA ARG A 38 -7.11 -8.21 -14.40
C ARG A 38 -8.28 -7.43 -13.82
N ARG A 39 -8.00 -6.40 -13.01
CA ARG A 39 -9.02 -5.61 -12.31
C ARG A 39 -9.27 -4.24 -12.94
N LYS A 40 -8.65 -3.93 -14.08
CA LYS A 40 -8.73 -2.61 -14.73
C LYS A 40 -10.14 -2.15 -15.08
N GLU A 41 -11.07 -3.09 -15.35
CA GLU A 41 -12.46 -2.79 -15.66
C GLU A 41 -13.32 -2.55 -14.39
N MET A 42 -12.80 -2.86 -13.21
CA MET A 42 -13.50 -2.61 -11.95
C MET A 42 -13.53 -1.12 -11.63
N LYS A 43 -14.70 -0.61 -11.28
CA LYS A 43 -14.91 0.81 -11.00
C LYS A 43 -13.94 1.36 -9.94
N TRP A 44 -13.76 0.65 -8.84
CA TRP A 44 -12.85 1.05 -7.77
C TRP A 44 -11.37 1.12 -8.24
N MET A 45 -10.96 0.24 -9.17
CA MET A 45 -9.62 0.28 -9.75
C MET A 45 -9.46 1.49 -10.69
N GLN A 46 -10.46 1.77 -11.51
CA GLN A 46 -10.48 2.95 -12.38
C GLN A 46 -10.40 4.24 -11.58
N GLU A 47 -11.22 4.37 -10.54
CA GLU A 47 -11.21 5.53 -9.64
C GLU A 47 -9.83 5.71 -8.95
N THR A 48 -9.21 4.59 -8.52
CA THR A 48 -7.86 4.61 -7.93
C THR A 48 -6.81 5.07 -8.95
N ILE A 49 -6.84 4.54 -10.17
CA ILE A 49 -5.92 4.91 -11.25
C ILE A 49 -6.11 6.39 -11.64
N GLU A 50 -7.35 6.85 -11.76
CA GLU A 50 -7.65 8.26 -12.07
C GLU A 50 -7.13 9.19 -10.98
N TYR A 51 -7.33 8.84 -9.71
CA TYR A 51 -6.78 9.59 -8.59
C TYR A 51 -5.25 9.69 -8.66
N LEU A 52 -4.57 8.58 -8.92
CA LEU A 52 -3.12 8.55 -9.05
C LEU A 52 -2.63 9.36 -10.24
N LYS A 53 -3.28 9.24 -11.40
CA LYS A 53 -2.94 10.03 -12.60
C LYS A 53 -3.11 11.54 -12.38
N LYS A 54 -4.17 11.93 -11.66
CA LYS A 54 -4.45 13.33 -11.34
C LYS A 54 -3.39 13.95 -10.46
N ASN A 55 -2.86 13.19 -9.51
CA ASN A 55 -1.86 13.67 -8.55
C ASN A 55 -0.41 13.41 -9.00
N CYS A 56 -0.20 12.69 -10.10
CA CYS A 56 1.14 12.39 -10.61
C CYS A 56 1.80 13.68 -11.16
N PRO A 57 3.02 14.02 -10.70
CA PRO A 57 3.81 15.12 -11.23
C PRO A 57 4.06 14.97 -12.73
N LYS A 58 4.19 16.09 -13.42
CA LYS A 58 4.33 16.12 -14.89
C LYS A 58 5.57 15.38 -15.40
N ASP A 59 6.65 15.46 -14.64
CA ASP A 59 7.95 14.80 -14.95
C ASP A 59 7.91 13.27 -14.78
N LEU A 60 6.97 12.75 -13.98
CA LEU A 60 6.79 11.31 -13.76
C LEU A 60 5.65 10.72 -14.58
N LYS A 61 4.85 11.54 -15.24
CA LYS A 61 3.60 11.12 -15.87
C LYS A 61 3.80 10.05 -16.93
N ASP A 62 4.75 10.22 -17.82
CA ASP A 62 5.00 9.27 -18.91
C ASP A 62 5.49 7.91 -18.35
N GLN A 63 6.35 7.95 -17.32
CA GLN A 63 6.84 6.75 -16.65
C GLN A 63 5.71 6.04 -15.90
N PHE A 64 4.82 6.79 -15.26
CA PHE A 64 3.68 6.22 -14.55
C PHE A 64 2.65 5.62 -15.51
N GLU A 65 2.35 6.30 -16.62
CA GLU A 65 1.45 5.76 -17.66
C GLU A 65 2.02 4.49 -18.30
N ALA A 66 3.33 4.44 -18.55
CA ALA A 66 3.99 3.22 -19.01
C ALA A 66 3.84 2.08 -18.00
N LEU A 67 4.04 2.35 -16.70
CA LEU A 67 3.84 1.37 -15.63
C LEU A 67 2.42 0.80 -15.61
N LEU A 68 1.41 1.66 -15.76
CA LEU A 68 0.00 1.23 -15.77
C LEU A 68 -0.35 0.34 -16.96
N GLY A 69 0.41 0.42 -18.05
CA GLY A 69 0.25 -0.44 -19.24
C GLY A 69 0.99 -1.77 -19.16
N GLU A 70 1.83 -1.98 -18.16
CA GLU A 70 2.65 -3.18 -18.05
C GLU A 70 1.87 -4.36 -17.47
N GLU A 71 2.21 -5.57 -17.92
CA GLU A 71 1.77 -6.82 -17.30
C GLU A 71 2.55 -7.12 -16.02
N GLY A 72 1.87 -7.75 -15.05
CA GLY A 72 2.49 -8.14 -13.79
C GLY A 72 2.72 -6.95 -12.84
N VAL A 73 1.83 -5.97 -12.85
CA VAL A 73 1.78 -4.89 -11.85
C VAL A 73 0.73 -5.21 -10.80
N GLY A 74 1.15 -5.26 -9.54
CA GLY A 74 0.30 -5.49 -8.38
C GLY A 74 0.01 -4.19 -7.62
N LEU A 75 -1.26 -3.91 -7.33
CA LEU A 75 -1.66 -2.89 -6.38
C LEU A 75 -1.74 -3.52 -4.99
N VAL A 76 -0.83 -3.13 -4.10
CA VAL A 76 -0.81 -3.65 -2.72
C VAL A 76 -1.82 -2.92 -1.88
N ILE A 77 -2.67 -3.68 -1.23
CA ILE A 77 -3.62 -3.22 -0.20
C ILE A 77 -2.97 -3.51 1.15
N ASN A 78 -2.66 -2.47 1.90
CA ASN A 78 -2.09 -2.56 3.25
C ASN A 78 -2.83 -1.60 4.16
N GLU A 79 -3.80 -2.12 4.89
CA GLU A 79 -4.57 -1.32 5.84
C GLU A 79 -4.55 -1.96 7.22
N ARG A 80 -4.38 -1.14 8.26
CA ARG A 80 -4.48 -1.55 9.65
C ARG A 80 -4.98 -0.41 10.54
N VAL A 81 -5.56 -0.78 11.68
CA VAL A 81 -5.97 0.18 12.72
C VAL A 81 -4.72 0.80 13.37
N ILE A 82 -4.80 2.06 13.75
CA ILE A 82 -3.66 2.86 14.23
C ILE A 82 -2.91 2.18 15.40
N ASN A 83 -3.63 1.53 16.30
CA ASN A 83 -3.05 0.96 17.53
C ASN A 83 -2.54 -0.49 17.38
N VAL A 84 -2.49 -1.03 16.18
CA VAL A 84 -1.89 -2.36 15.94
C VAL A 84 -0.37 -2.25 16.08
N PRO A 85 0.28 -3.13 16.88
CA PRO A 85 1.71 -3.12 17.07
C PRO A 85 2.49 -3.16 15.75
N GLN A 86 3.56 -2.37 15.66
CA GLN A 86 4.38 -2.28 14.46
C GLN A 86 5.03 -3.63 14.08
N GLU A 87 5.31 -4.46 15.08
CA GLU A 87 5.91 -5.78 14.93
C GLU A 87 5.08 -6.72 14.06
N THR A 88 3.79 -6.41 13.87
CA THR A 88 2.90 -7.19 13.00
C THR A 88 3.15 -6.94 11.50
N ALA A 89 3.80 -5.83 11.15
CA ALA A 89 4.01 -5.45 9.75
C ALA A 89 4.91 -6.44 9.01
N GLN A 90 6.05 -6.82 9.60
CA GLN A 90 6.99 -7.74 8.96
C GLN A 90 6.40 -9.13 8.70
N PRO A 91 5.71 -9.78 9.66
CA PRO A 91 4.99 -11.03 9.40
C PRO A 91 3.97 -10.93 8.28
N LEU A 92 3.17 -9.85 8.23
CA LEU A 92 2.16 -9.65 7.19
C LEU A 92 2.80 -9.53 5.79
N VAL A 93 3.90 -8.78 5.68
CA VAL A 93 4.65 -8.64 4.42
C VAL A 93 5.23 -9.99 3.98
N ASN A 94 5.81 -10.76 4.89
CA ASN A 94 6.36 -12.08 4.59
C ASN A 94 5.26 -13.02 4.10
N LEU A 95 4.13 -13.08 4.81
CA LEU A 95 2.97 -13.89 4.42
C LEU A 95 2.47 -13.51 3.03
N LEU A 96 2.35 -12.20 2.73
CA LEU A 96 1.91 -11.77 1.40
C LEU A 96 2.80 -12.34 0.28
N PHE A 97 4.12 -12.28 0.44
CA PHE A 97 5.04 -12.78 -0.59
C PHE A 97 5.07 -14.30 -0.66
N ASP A 98 4.92 -15.00 0.47
CA ASP A 98 4.79 -16.46 0.50
C ASP A 98 3.48 -16.89 -0.20
N GLU A 99 2.36 -16.23 0.08
CA GLU A 99 1.07 -16.47 -0.57
C GLU A 99 1.13 -16.22 -2.09
N ILE A 100 1.78 -15.11 -2.51
CA ILE A 100 2.01 -14.83 -3.94
C ILE A 100 2.82 -15.95 -4.58
N SER A 101 3.90 -16.39 -3.95
CA SER A 101 4.75 -17.48 -4.45
C SER A 101 3.94 -18.76 -4.63
N ASN A 102 3.19 -19.15 -3.60
CA ASN A 102 2.33 -20.33 -3.64
C ASN A 102 1.26 -20.22 -4.74
N ALA A 103 0.62 -19.06 -4.88
CA ALA A 103 -0.40 -18.84 -5.91
C ALA A 103 0.14 -18.97 -7.34
N THR A 104 1.44 -18.70 -7.58
CA THR A 104 2.05 -18.93 -8.90
C THR A 104 2.18 -20.41 -9.28
N GLU A 105 2.02 -21.33 -8.32
CA GLU A 105 2.15 -22.77 -8.49
C GLU A 105 0.83 -23.51 -8.28
N ASP A 106 0.08 -23.14 -7.24
CA ASP A 106 -1.05 -23.91 -6.72
C ASP A 106 -2.42 -23.50 -7.30
N GLU A 107 -2.51 -22.33 -7.97
CA GLU A 107 -3.77 -21.91 -8.56
C GLU A 107 -4.24 -22.89 -9.64
N PRO A 108 -5.57 -23.16 -9.74
CA PRO A 108 -6.12 -24.24 -10.54
C PRO A 108 -5.90 -24.07 -12.05
N THR A 109 -5.79 -22.83 -12.53
CA THR A 109 -5.60 -22.55 -13.96
C THR A 109 -4.28 -21.83 -14.21
N GLU A 110 -3.69 -22.08 -15.39
CA GLU A 110 -2.48 -21.38 -15.81
C GLU A 110 -2.68 -19.86 -15.86
N GLU A 111 -3.84 -19.41 -16.33
CA GLU A 111 -4.18 -17.97 -16.34
C GLU A 111 -4.17 -17.35 -14.95
N LEU A 112 -4.68 -18.07 -13.95
CA LEU A 112 -4.63 -17.61 -12.55
C LEU A 112 -3.20 -17.58 -12.03
N ARG A 113 -2.41 -18.64 -12.25
CA ARG A 113 -0.99 -18.68 -11.86
C ARG A 113 -0.20 -17.54 -12.46
N GLU A 114 -0.34 -17.30 -13.77
CA GLU A 114 0.32 -16.17 -14.45
C GLU A 114 -0.10 -14.81 -13.87
N SER A 115 -1.34 -14.69 -13.42
CA SER A 115 -1.85 -13.43 -12.86
C SER A 115 -1.19 -13.02 -11.54
N PHE A 116 -0.55 -13.96 -10.83
CA PHE A 116 0.20 -13.70 -9.60
C PHE A 116 1.71 -13.53 -9.83
N LYS A 117 2.20 -13.63 -11.07
CA LYS A 117 3.61 -13.36 -11.41
C LYS A 117 3.88 -11.86 -11.49
N PHE A 118 3.92 -11.21 -10.35
CA PHE A 118 4.16 -9.78 -10.26
C PHE A 118 5.64 -9.45 -10.49
N LYS A 119 5.89 -8.38 -11.25
CA LYS A 119 7.22 -7.80 -11.53
C LYS A 119 7.41 -6.46 -10.82
N LYS A 120 6.31 -5.76 -10.56
CA LYS A 120 6.29 -4.43 -9.94
C LYS A 120 5.09 -4.30 -9.01
N TYR A 121 5.23 -3.45 -8.01
CA TYR A 121 4.18 -3.19 -7.04
C TYR A 121 3.92 -1.69 -6.91
N ILE A 122 2.65 -1.33 -6.77
CA ILE A 122 2.21 0.01 -6.41
C ILE A 122 1.70 -0.05 -4.97
N PHE A 123 2.23 0.84 -4.12
CA PHE A 123 1.79 1.03 -2.75
C PHE A 123 1.09 2.38 -2.63
N LEU A 124 -0.09 2.38 -2.03
CA LEU A 124 -0.78 3.59 -1.60
C LEU A 124 -0.58 3.74 -0.10
N THR A 125 0.08 4.81 0.30
CA THR A 125 0.38 5.07 1.70
C THR A 125 -0.20 6.41 2.12
N ARG A 126 -0.40 6.59 3.42
CA ARG A 126 -0.81 7.87 4.01
C ARG A 126 0.39 8.53 4.66
N THR A 127 0.57 9.80 4.39
CA THR A 127 1.59 10.61 5.04
C THR A 127 0.99 11.90 5.56
N PHE A 128 1.59 12.46 6.60
CA PHE A 128 1.28 13.78 7.11
C PHE A 128 2.53 14.64 7.03
N LEU A 129 2.35 15.93 6.73
CA LEU A 129 3.39 16.91 6.90
C LEU A 129 3.25 17.47 8.32
N GLU A 130 4.29 17.36 9.12
CA GLU A 130 4.33 18.01 10.42
C GLU A 130 4.59 19.48 10.15
N GLU A 131 3.57 20.33 10.26
CA GLU A 131 3.75 21.77 10.37
C GLU A 131 4.38 22.01 11.76
N ASP A 132 5.53 22.68 11.79
CA ASP A 132 6.25 23.01 13.01
C ASP A 132 5.26 23.43 14.10
N ALA A 133 5.09 22.61 15.13
CA ALA A 133 4.40 23.01 16.33
C ALA A 133 5.16 24.22 16.88
N GLU A 134 4.53 25.41 16.90
CA GLU A 134 5.14 26.59 17.49
C GLU A 134 5.68 26.22 18.87
N PRO A 135 6.96 26.49 19.16
CA PRO A 135 7.48 26.22 20.50
C PRO A 135 6.74 27.13 21.46
N ALA A 136 5.95 26.51 22.33
CA ALA A 136 5.28 27.21 23.42
C ALA A 136 6.33 27.91 24.30
N GLY A 137 6.48 29.20 24.07
CA GLY A 137 6.95 30.17 25.06
C GLY A 137 8.45 30.30 25.29
N VAL A 138 8.88 31.55 25.13
CA VAL A 138 9.98 32.26 25.76
C VAL A 138 11.37 32.29 25.07
N GLY A 139 11.68 33.46 24.51
CA GLY A 139 13.05 33.98 24.45
C GLY A 139 13.71 34.03 23.07
N GLY A 140 13.68 35.22 22.50
CA GLY A 140 14.46 35.84 21.45
C GLY A 140 15.64 35.08 20.83
N GLY A 141 15.57 34.92 19.54
CA GLY A 141 16.71 34.53 18.73
C GLY A 141 16.26 34.13 17.33
N LYS A 142 16.20 35.05 16.36
CA LYS A 142 16.01 34.77 14.95
C LYS A 142 17.10 33.81 14.45
N ARG A 143 16.86 32.55 14.46
CA ARG A 143 17.55 31.58 13.59
C ARG A 143 16.55 31.18 12.52
N LYS A 144 16.75 31.64 11.28
CA LYS A 144 16.20 31.01 10.10
C LYS A 144 16.74 29.57 10.10
N ARG A 145 15.94 28.65 10.56
CA ARG A 145 16.08 27.24 10.18
C ARG A 145 15.29 27.13 8.87
N ASP A 146 15.95 26.64 7.85
CA ASP A 146 15.27 26.01 6.73
C ASP A 146 14.57 24.77 7.35
N ALA A 147 13.32 24.97 7.79
CA ALA A 147 12.49 23.90 8.32
C ALA A 147 12.12 23.02 7.12
N ALA A 148 12.88 21.99 6.90
CA ALA A 148 12.44 20.89 6.07
C ALA A 148 11.22 20.29 6.79
N THR A 149 10.03 20.51 6.23
CA THR A 149 8.80 19.89 6.71
C THR A 149 9.01 18.39 6.71
N GLU A 150 9.05 17.78 7.89
CA GLU A 150 9.33 16.35 8.02
C GLU A 150 8.07 15.56 7.68
N MET A 151 8.23 14.57 6.83
CA MET A 151 7.14 13.67 6.44
C MET A 151 6.94 12.61 7.51
N VAL A 152 5.76 12.59 8.12
CA VAL A 152 5.38 11.61 9.15
C VAL A 152 4.59 10.48 8.52
N TYR A 153 4.97 9.25 8.81
CA TYR A 153 4.31 8.04 8.36
C TYR A 153 3.54 7.43 9.53
N PRO A 154 2.19 7.37 9.48
CA PRO A 154 1.39 6.71 10.50
C PRO A 154 1.73 5.23 10.66
N ARG A 155 2.20 4.63 9.57
CA ARG A 155 2.72 3.27 9.53
C ARG A 155 4.22 3.33 9.23
N PRO A 156 5.10 3.02 10.19
CA PRO A 156 6.54 3.15 10.02
C PRO A 156 7.13 2.34 8.86
N GLU A 157 6.52 1.20 8.53
CA GLU A 157 6.90 0.38 7.36
C GLU A 157 6.72 1.13 6.03
N ASP A 158 5.79 2.08 5.94
CA ASP A 158 5.57 2.88 4.73
C ASP A 158 6.79 3.76 4.42
N GLN A 159 7.51 4.23 5.44
CA GLN A 159 8.78 4.93 5.26
C GLN A 159 9.84 4.04 4.59
N PHE A 160 9.85 2.75 4.94
CA PHE A 160 10.76 1.79 4.32
C PHE A 160 10.39 1.58 2.85
N PHE A 161 9.12 1.35 2.53
CA PHE A 161 8.65 1.21 1.15
C PHE A 161 8.95 2.46 0.32
N HIS A 162 8.75 3.65 0.88
CA HIS A 162 9.10 4.90 0.21
C HIS A 162 10.60 4.98 -0.13
N LYS A 163 11.49 4.63 0.81
CA LYS A 163 12.94 4.67 0.60
C LYS A 163 13.44 3.71 -0.48
N VAL A 164 12.80 2.56 -0.65
CA VAL A 164 13.18 1.55 -1.65
C VAL A 164 12.43 1.69 -2.98
N SER A 165 11.43 2.55 -3.05
CA SER A 165 10.64 2.77 -4.25
C SER A 165 11.48 3.42 -5.36
N LYS A 166 11.22 3.01 -6.61
CA LYS A 166 11.84 3.62 -7.80
C LYS A 166 11.16 4.91 -8.22
N MET A 167 9.92 5.09 -7.83
CA MET A 167 9.08 6.24 -8.13
C MET A 167 8.17 6.49 -6.93
N SER A 168 8.12 7.72 -6.47
CA SER A 168 7.17 8.14 -5.42
C SER A 168 6.69 9.56 -5.70
N PHE A 169 5.43 9.84 -5.37
CA PHE A 169 4.84 11.17 -5.44
C PHE A 169 3.67 11.29 -4.46
N GLN A 170 3.30 12.52 -4.15
CA GLN A 170 2.24 12.88 -3.20
C GLN A 170 1.14 13.67 -3.89
#